data_01c13edc249e6fa37c06627445d41e14
#
_entry.id   01c13edc249e6fa37c06627445d41e14
#
_cell.length_a   1.000
_cell.length_b   1.000
_cell.length_c   1.000
_cell.angle_alpha   90.00
_cell.angle_beta   90.00
_cell.angle_gamma   90.00
#
_symmetry.space_group_name_H-M   'P 1'
#
loop_
_entity.id
_entity.type
_entity.pdbx_description
1 polymer ?
#
loop_
_entity_poly.entity_id
_entity_poly.type
_entity_poly.pdbx_seq_one_letter_code
_entity_poly.pdbx_strand_id
1 'polypeptide(L)'
;MFEVKNNIFEMEIMMSVRIIIDSASDLTKEQADKLGLDFLPLKTIFGTEEYLDGITLNHQQFYEKLIESDCMPTTSQIPPHDFEQLYADVKEKKDTAVVITLSSRLSGTFQSANIALDGYEDCITIVDSENVCLGEQILVMYACRLRDAGASASEIAKALDQKKKDVRVLALLDTLEYLKRGGRISKTAALAGNLLSIKPVIAIVDGEVAVLGKARGSKNGCNMLREEIAKCNGIDFSMPLCLGYTGLEDS
;
A
#
# COMPACT_ATOMS: atom_id res chain seq x y z
N MET A 1 -47.87 -14.72 -42.56
CA MET A 1 -46.42 -14.39 -42.72
C MET A 1 -46.00 -13.62 -41.46
N PHE A 2 -45.50 -14.33 -40.45
CA PHE A 2 -45.07 -13.72 -39.18
C PHE A 2 -43.58 -13.44 -39.28
N GLU A 3 -43.19 -12.17 -39.28
CA GLU A 3 -41.81 -11.75 -39.13
C GLU A 3 -41.36 -12.01 -37.69
N VAL A 4 -40.43 -12.93 -37.54
CA VAL A 4 -39.68 -13.12 -36.29
C VAL A 4 -38.57 -12.04 -36.27
N LYS A 5 -38.76 -10.98 -35.51
CA LYS A 5 -37.69 -10.06 -35.18
C LYS A 5 -36.73 -10.77 -34.24
N ASN A 6 -35.56 -11.16 -34.77
CA ASN A 6 -34.40 -11.54 -33.96
C ASN A 6 -33.91 -10.33 -33.17
N ASN A 7 -34.34 -10.21 -31.91
CA ASN A 7 -33.64 -9.39 -30.93
C ASN A 7 -32.39 -10.16 -30.54
N ILE A 8 -31.29 -9.89 -31.25
CA ILE A 8 -29.95 -10.18 -30.76
C ILE A 8 -29.73 -9.19 -29.62
N PHE A 9 -29.83 -9.66 -28.38
CA PHE A 9 -29.26 -8.96 -27.24
C PHE A 9 -27.77 -8.87 -27.52
N GLU A 10 -27.29 -7.73 -27.98
CA GLU A 10 -25.90 -7.35 -27.84
C GLU A 10 -25.68 -7.29 -26.32
N MET A 11 -25.05 -8.33 -25.77
CA MET A 11 -24.45 -8.26 -24.46
C MET A 11 -23.37 -7.18 -24.58
N GLU A 12 -23.68 -5.94 -24.20
CA GLU A 12 -22.67 -4.94 -23.93
C GLU A 12 -21.69 -5.61 -22.96
N ILE A 13 -20.49 -5.88 -23.44
CA ILE A 13 -19.38 -6.29 -22.58
C ILE A 13 -19.15 -5.09 -21.66
N MET A 14 -19.71 -5.16 -20.46
CA MET A 14 -19.48 -4.13 -19.46
C MET A 14 -17.98 -4.18 -19.14
N MET A 15 -17.26 -3.15 -19.56
CA MET A 15 -15.88 -2.93 -19.19
C MET A 15 -15.81 -2.85 -17.67
N SER A 16 -15.08 -3.75 -17.06
CA SER A 16 -14.90 -3.74 -15.61
C SER A 16 -13.73 -2.84 -15.23
N VAL A 17 -13.83 -2.21 -14.06
CA VAL A 17 -12.71 -1.46 -13.50
C VAL A 17 -11.99 -2.35 -12.51
N ARG A 18 -10.75 -2.72 -12.83
CA ARG A 18 -9.87 -3.49 -11.96
C ARG A 18 -9.05 -2.56 -11.07
N ILE A 19 -8.68 -3.04 -9.90
CA ILE A 19 -7.77 -2.33 -9.00
C ILE A 19 -6.58 -3.24 -8.75
N ILE A 20 -5.40 -2.77 -9.13
CA ILE A 20 -4.12 -3.48 -8.97
C ILE A 20 -3.38 -2.81 -7.80
N ILE A 21 -2.93 -3.61 -6.84
CA ILE A 21 -2.24 -3.14 -5.64
C ILE A 21 -0.93 -3.90 -5.42
N ASP A 22 -0.04 -3.31 -4.67
CA ASP A 22 1.13 -4.02 -4.16
C ASP A 22 0.97 -4.48 -2.69
N SER A 23 1.84 -5.37 -2.23
CA SER A 23 1.74 -5.97 -0.90
C SER A 23 2.08 -5.00 0.24
N ALA A 24 2.68 -3.84 -0.04
CA ALA A 24 2.96 -2.84 0.99
C ALA A 24 1.69 -2.13 1.50
N SER A 25 0.53 -2.40 0.90
CA SER A 25 -0.78 -1.98 1.40
C SER A 25 -1.22 -2.71 2.69
N ASP A 26 -0.45 -3.68 3.17
CA ASP A 26 -0.76 -4.55 4.32
C ASP A 26 -2.07 -5.36 4.17
N LEU A 27 -2.69 -5.38 2.98
CA LEU A 27 -3.74 -6.32 2.67
C LEU A 27 -3.14 -7.70 2.45
N THR A 28 -3.71 -8.72 3.09
CA THR A 28 -3.33 -10.10 2.78
C THR A 28 -3.86 -10.50 1.40
N LYS A 29 -3.21 -11.49 0.76
CA LYS A 29 -3.70 -12.02 -0.52
C LYS A 29 -5.16 -12.47 -0.44
N GLU A 30 -5.56 -13.10 0.68
CA GLU A 30 -6.94 -13.53 0.90
C GLU A 30 -7.92 -12.34 0.97
N GLN A 31 -7.52 -11.24 1.63
CA GLN A 31 -8.33 -10.02 1.68
C GLN A 31 -8.43 -9.37 0.30
N ALA A 32 -7.31 -9.30 -0.43
CA ALA A 32 -7.28 -8.79 -1.79
C ALA A 32 -8.22 -9.59 -2.71
N ASP A 33 -8.19 -10.92 -2.65
CA ASP A 33 -9.08 -11.79 -3.42
C ASP A 33 -10.56 -11.56 -3.09
N LYS A 34 -10.90 -11.43 -1.82
CA LYS A 34 -12.28 -11.13 -1.37
C LYS A 34 -12.79 -9.78 -1.87
N LEU A 35 -11.90 -8.82 -2.05
CA LEU A 35 -12.20 -7.49 -2.58
C LEU A 35 -12.13 -7.43 -4.12
N GLY A 36 -11.77 -8.54 -4.79
CA GLY A 36 -11.60 -8.57 -6.23
C GLY A 36 -10.46 -7.69 -6.73
N LEU A 37 -9.33 -7.72 -6.02
CA LEU A 37 -8.13 -6.95 -6.34
C LEU A 37 -7.08 -7.83 -7.01
N ASP A 38 -6.33 -7.25 -7.94
CA ASP A 38 -5.10 -7.85 -8.45
C ASP A 38 -3.95 -7.50 -7.51
N PHE A 39 -3.29 -8.51 -7.00
CA PHE A 39 -2.27 -8.37 -5.95
C PHE A 39 -0.89 -8.69 -6.48
N LEU A 40 0.02 -7.74 -6.41
CA LEU A 40 1.44 -7.88 -6.77
C LEU A 40 2.32 -7.89 -5.52
N PRO A 41 3.04 -8.98 -5.26
CA PRO A 41 3.92 -9.07 -4.08
C PRO A 41 5.26 -8.38 -4.30
N LEU A 42 5.71 -7.59 -3.32
CA LEU A 42 7.12 -7.24 -3.21
C LEU A 42 7.93 -8.50 -2.83
N LYS A 43 9.26 -8.43 -2.98
CA LYS A 43 10.13 -9.47 -2.48
C LYS A 43 10.74 -9.08 -1.14
N THR A 44 10.77 -10.04 -0.23
CA THR A 44 11.53 -9.98 1.03
C THR A 44 12.68 -10.97 0.94
N ILE A 45 13.89 -10.54 1.30
CA ILE A 45 15.13 -11.30 1.11
C ILE A 45 15.84 -11.41 2.47
N PHE A 46 16.04 -12.65 2.94
CA PHE A 46 16.85 -12.99 4.10
C PHE A 46 18.14 -13.69 3.65
N GLY A 47 19.26 -12.96 3.67
CA GLY A 47 20.52 -13.48 3.16
C GLY A 47 20.45 -13.81 1.66
N THR A 48 20.36 -15.10 1.31
CA THR A 48 20.21 -15.60 -0.08
C THR A 48 18.81 -16.12 -0.40
N GLU A 49 17.92 -16.16 0.59
CA GLU A 49 16.56 -16.66 0.42
C GLU A 49 15.60 -15.54 0.05
N GLU A 50 14.89 -15.72 -1.07
CA GLU A 50 13.90 -14.77 -1.57
C GLU A 50 12.48 -15.27 -1.30
N TYR A 51 11.63 -14.39 -0.84
CA TYR A 51 10.22 -14.66 -0.55
C TYR A 51 9.33 -13.62 -1.23
N LEU A 52 8.15 -14.05 -1.67
CA LEU A 52 7.09 -13.16 -2.13
C LEU A 52 6.23 -12.78 -0.91
N ASP A 53 6.20 -11.50 -0.61
CA ASP A 53 5.50 -10.94 0.54
C ASP A 53 3.99 -11.23 0.47
N GLY A 54 3.44 -11.78 1.54
CA GLY A 54 2.04 -12.20 1.61
C GLY A 54 1.67 -13.46 0.80
N ILE A 55 2.62 -14.05 0.03
CA ILE A 55 2.40 -15.26 -0.78
C ILE A 55 3.20 -16.44 -0.23
N THR A 56 4.53 -16.34 -0.24
CA THR A 56 5.43 -17.41 0.26
C THR A 56 5.99 -17.12 1.64
N LEU A 57 5.70 -15.94 2.19
CA LEU A 57 6.05 -15.49 3.52
C LEU A 57 4.89 -14.67 4.08
N ASN A 58 4.13 -15.24 4.99
CA ASN A 58 3.07 -14.51 5.70
C ASN A 58 3.65 -13.68 6.87
N HIS A 59 2.82 -12.81 7.47
CA HIS A 59 3.25 -11.91 8.55
C HIS A 59 3.84 -12.66 9.75
N GLN A 60 3.22 -13.76 10.19
CA GLN A 60 3.73 -14.55 11.32
C GLN A 60 5.09 -15.14 10.99
N GLN A 61 5.23 -15.81 9.85
CA GLN A 61 6.49 -16.39 9.39
C GLN A 61 7.60 -15.34 9.23
N PHE A 62 7.23 -14.11 8.78
CA PHE A 62 8.17 -13.01 8.69
C PHE A 62 8.74 -12.63 10.06
N TYR A 63 7.88 -12.47 11.09
CA TYR A 63 8.34 -12.11 12.44
C TYR A 63 9.12 -13.24 13.11
N GLU A 64 8.69 -14.49 12.94
CA GLU A 64 9.45 -15.66 13.43
C GLU A 64 10.86 -15.66 12.81
N LYS A 65 10.94 -15.51 11.49
CA LYS A 65 12.22 -15.49 10.76
C LYS A 65 13.06 -14.26 11.11
N LEU A 66 12.44 -13.10 11.37
CA LEU A 66 13.14 -11.90 11.81
C LEU A 66 13.79 -12.05 13.19
N ILE A 67 13.16 -12.82 14.09
CA ILE A 67 13.69 -13.11 15.43
C ILE A 67 14.80 -14.16 15.36
N GLU A 68 14.64 -15.17 14.52
CA GLU A 68 15.57 -16.31 14.43
C GLU A 68 16.79 -16.01 13.56
N SER A 69 16.70 -15.07 12.65
CA SER A 69 17.77 -14.77 11.68
C SER A 69 18.77 -13.76 12.22
N ASP A 70 20.06 -14.05 12.06
CA ASP A 70 21.14 -13.08 12.26
C ASP A 70 21.22 -12.05 11.11
N CYS A 71 20.52 -12.31 10.00
CA CYS A 71 20.53 -11.47 8.82
C CYS A 71 19.37 -10.48 8.85
N MET A 72 19.69 -9.19 8.68
CA MET A 72 18.68 -8.17 8.45
C MET A 72 18.00 -8.37 7.09
N PRO A 73 16.65 -8.50 7.02
CA PRO A 73 15.97 -8.61 5.75
C PRO A 73 16.10 -7.34 4.92
N THR A 74 16.12 -7.52 3.62
CA THR A 74 16.01 -6.45 2.62
C THR A 74 14.78 -6.67 1.76
N THR A 75 14.32 -5.63 1.07
CA THR A 75 13.18 -5.72 0.15
C THR A 75 13.59 -5.32 -1.25
N SER A 76 12.91 -5.87 -2.24
CA SER A 76 13.05 -5.50 -3.65
C SER A 76 11.71 -5.02 -4.19
N GLN A 77 11.77 -3.97 -5.04
CA GLN A 77 10.60 -3.50 -5.77
C GLN A 77 10.04 -4.58 -6.70
N ILE A 78 8.78 -4.45 -7.07
CA ILE A 78 8.15 -5.26 -8.10
C ILE A 78 8.79 -4.91 -9.45
N PRO A 79 9.25 -5.89 -10.24
CA PRO A 79 9.85 -5.62 -11.54
C PRO A 79 8.80 -5.19 -12.58
N PRO A 80 9.16 -4.39 -13.61
CA PRO A 80 8.23 -3.95 -14.64
C PRO A 80 7.49 -5.09 -15.36
N HIS A 81 8.15 -6.21 -15.57
CA HIS A 81 7.58 -7.38 -16.23
C HIS A 81 6.31 -7.92 -15.53
N ASP A 82 6.25 -7.89 -14.21
CA ASP A 82 5.09 -8.38 -13.45
C ASP A 82 3.88 -7.46 -13.65
N PHE A 83 4.10 -6.15 -13.78
CA PHE A 83 3.06 -5.19 -14.16
C PHE A 83 2.61 -5.40 -15.60
N GLU A 84 3.55 -5.56 -16.53
CA GLU A 84 3.28 -5.76 -17.96
C GLU A 84 2.36 -6.97 -18.20
N GLN A 85 2.58 -8.07 -17.49
CA GLN A 85 1.72 -9.25 -17.56
C GLN A 85 0.26 -8.95 -17.17
N LEU A 86 0.05 -8.19 -16.08
CA LEU A 86 -1.30 -7.78 -15.67
C LEU A 86 -1.91 -6.77 -16.63
N TYR A 87 -1.14 -5.82 -17.15
CA TYR A 87 -1.63 -4.83 -18.11
C TYR A 87 -2.08 -5.50 -19.42
N ALA A 88 -1.32 -6.50 -19.89
CA ALA A 88 -1.69 -7.29 -21.06
C ALA A 88 -3.04 -8.03 -20.83
N ASP A 89 -3.25 -8.63 -19.65
CA ASP A 89 -4.50 -9.31 -19.29
C ASP A 89 -5.68 -8.32 -19.20
N VAL A 90 -5.46 -7.13 -18.63
CA VAL A 90 -6.48 -6.05 -18.60
C VAL A 90 -6.89 -5.66 -20.01
N LYS A 91 -5.91 -5.43 -20.90
CA LYS A 91 -6.15 -5.02 -22.28
C LYS A 91 -6.83 -6.12 -23.09
N GLU A 92 -6.43 -7.37 -22.95
CA GLU A 92 -7.03 -8.52 -23.62
C GLU A 92 -8.52 -8.68 -23.24
N LYS A 93 -8.85 -8.49 -21.97
CA LYS A 93 -10.22 -8.55 -21.44
C LYS A 93 -11.05 -7.31 -21.75
N LYS A 94 -10.46 -6.28 -22.35
CA LYS A 94 -11.08 -4.97 -22.60
C LYS A 94 -11.56 -4.28 -21.31
N ASP A 95 -10.91 -4.57 -20.20
CA ASP A 95 -11.09 -3.89 -18.91
C ASP A 95 -10.31 -2.58 -18.87
N THR A 96 -10.55 -1.80 -17.81
CA THR A 96 -9.67 -0.71 -17.40
C THR A 96 -9.13 -0.98 -16.01
N ALA A 97 -7.98 -0.41 -15.64
CA ALA A 97 -7.45 -0.61 -14.29
C ALA A 97 -6.87 0.67 -13.68
N VAL A 98 -7.00 0.74 -12.35
CA VAL A 98 -6.26 1.67 -11.51
C VAL A 98 -5.19 0.89 -10.76
N VAL A 99 -3.93 1.27 -10.95
CA VAL A 99 -2.78 0.73 -10.24
C VAL A 99 -2.46 1.65 -9.07
N ILE A 100 -2.50 1.14 -7.86
CA ILE A 100 -2.16 1.89 -6.65
C ILE A 100 -0.88 1.27 -6.09
N THR A 101 0.17 2.07 -5.98
CA THR A 101 1.45 1.61 -5.45
C THR A 101 1.81 2.33 -4.16
N LEU A 102 2.65 1.70 -3.35
CA LEU A 102 3.27 2.40 -2.25
C LEU A 102 4.05 3.62 -2.76
N SER A 103 4.36 4.55 -1.83
CA SER A 103 5.06 5.80 -2.15
C SER A 103 6.31 5.60 -3.02
N SER A 104 6.41 6.37 -4.10
CA SER A 104 7.58 6.46 -4.96
C SER A 104 8.84 6.95 -4.23
N ARG A 105 8.68 7.58 -3.06
CA ARG A 105 9.78 8.01 -2.19
C ARG A 105 10.36 6.86 -1.37
N LEU A 106 9.61 5.77 -1.18
CA LEU A 106 10.02 4.62 -0.37
C LEU A 106 10.46 3.42 -1.20
N SER A 107 9.98 3.31 -2.45
CA SER A 107 10.27 2.18 -3.34
C SER A 107 10.27 2.60 -4.81
N GLY A 108 11.02 1.87 -5.64
CA GLY A 108 10.98 2.00 -7.09
C GLY A 108 9.76 1.32 -7.75
N THR A 109 8.82 0.75 -6.98
CA THR A 109 7.65 0.03 -7.51
C THR A 109 6.78 0.92 -8.40
N PHE A 110 6.53 2.18 -8.01
CA PHE A 110 5.84 3.16 -8.84
C PHE A 110 6.55 3.37 -10.19
N GLN A 111 7.87 3.49 -10.17
CA GLN A 111 8.65 3.65 -11.41
C GLN A 111 8.56 2.38 -12.27
N SER A 112 8.59 1.19 -11.67
CA SER A 112 8.40 -0.08 -12.40
C SER A 112 7.04 -0.14 -13.09
N ALA A 113 5.97 0.27 -12.39
CA ALA A 113 4.62 0.34 -12.96
C ALA A 113 4.56 1.29 -14.17
N ASN A 114 5.24 2.45 -14.09
CA ASN A 114 5.30 3.41 -15.19
C ASN A 114 6.14 2.92 -16.37
N ILE A 115 7.23 2.16 -16.13
CA ILE A 115 8.02 1.56 -17.21
C ILE A 115 7.18 0.55 -18.00
N ALA A 116 6.32 -0.20 -17.33
CA ALA A 116 5.43 -1.19 -17.94
C ALA A 116 4.25 -0.56 -18.70
N LEU A 117 4.01 0.74 -18.58
CA LEU A 117 2.81 1.41 -19.10
C LEU A 117 2.81 1.54 -20.64
N ASP A 118 3.97 1.46 -21.28
CA ASP A 118 4.11 1.68 -22.74
C ASP A 118 3.17 0.75 -23.54
N GLY A 119 2.24 1.35 -24.29
CA GLY A 119 1.21 0.66 -25.06
C GLY A 119 -0.04 0.21 -24.28
N TYR A 120 -0.19 0.64 -23.02
CA TYR A 120 -1.36 0.36 -22.16
C TYR A 120 -2.04 1.61 -21.59
N GLU A 121 -1.65 2.81 -22.04
CA GLU A 121 -2.11 4.11 -21.53
C GLU A 121 -3.61 4.34 -21.71
N ASP A 122 -4.22 3.61 -22.65
CA ASP A 122 -5.65 3.66 -22.95
C ASP A 122 -6.52 2.92 -21.92
N CYS A 123 -5.93 1.97 -21.18
CA CYS A 123 -6.66 1.14 -20.23
C CYS A 123 -6.09 1.12 -18.80
N ILE A 124 -4.89 1.63 -18.58
CA ILE A 124 -4.22 1.65 -17.28
C ILE A 124 -4.03 3.08 -16.79
N THR A 125 -4.36 3.32 -15.53
CA THR A 125 -4.06 4.58 -14.83
C THR A 125 -3.30 4.26 -13.54
N ILE A 126 -2.14 4.90 -13.32
CA ILE A 126 -1.27 4.62 -12.17
C ILE A 126 -1.35 5.77 -11.17
N VAL A 127 -1.44 5.44 -9.90
CA VAL A 127 -1.50 6.37 -8.77
C VAL A 127 -0.34 6.07 -7.81
N ASP A 128 0.52 7.06 -7.59
CA ASP A 128 1.43 7.07 -6.44
C ASP A 128 0.61 7.41 -5.19
N SER A 129 0.48 6.47 -4.27
CA SER A 129 -0.29 6.70 -3.04
C SER A 129 0.33 7.77 -2.14
N GLU A 130 1.62 8.07 -2.30
CA GLU A 130 2.42 8.86 -1.35
C GLU A 130 2.27 8.34 0.10
N ASN A 131 1.91 7.10 0.24
CA ASN A 131 1.66 6.39 1.47
C ASN A 131 2.29 4.98 1.45
N VAL A 132 2.15 4.26 2.55
CA VAL A 132 2.56 2.87 2.72
C VAL A 132 1.73 2.26 3.84
N CYS A 133 1.69 0.94 3.93
CA CYS A 133 0.99 0.20 4.98
C CYS A 133 -0.49 0.62 5.06
N LEU A 134 -0.99 0.88 6.26
CA LEU A 134 -2.38 1.27 6.50
C LEU A 134 -2.80 2.54 5.73
N GLY A 135 -1.87 3.43 5.39
CA GLY A 135 -2.17 4.63 4.61
C GLY A 135 -2.51 4.32 3.16
N GLU A 136 -1.76 3.43 2.55
CA GLU A 136 -2.06 2.90 1.22
C GLU A 136 -3.34 2.06 1.25
N GLN A 137 -3.51 1.20 2.27
CA GLN A 137 -4.72 0.40 2.47
C GLN A 137 -6.00 1.27 2.50
N ILE A 138 -5.98 2.43 3.18
CA ILE A 138 -7.11 3.36 3.21
C ILE A 138 -7.48 3.82 1.79
N LEU A 139 -6.48 4.15 0.97
CA LEU A 139 -6.69 4.57 -0.42
C LEU A 139 -7.24 3.43 -1.27
N VAL A 140 -6.73 2.20 -1.09
CA VAL A 140 -7.25 1.01 -1.76
C VAL A 140 -8.71 0.75 -1.40
N MET A 141 -9.06 0.82 -0.10
CA MET A 141 -10.45 0.65 0.34
C MET A 141 -11.37 1.74 -0.20
N TYR A 142 -10.87 2.96 -0.31
CA TYR A 142 -11.61 4.07 -0.93
C TYR A 142 -11.81 3.85 -2.43
N ALA A 143 -10.78 3.38 -3.14
CA ALA A 143 -10.89 2.99 -4.55
C ALA A 143 -11.94 1.90 -4.78
N CYS A 144 -11.99 0.86 -3.91
CA CYS A 144 -13.01 -0.17 -3.96
C CYS A 144 -14.42 0.41 -3.82
N ARG A 145 -14.64 1.33 -2.87
CA ARG A 145 -15.96 1.98 -2.71
C ARG A 145 -16.38 2.75 -3.96
N LEU A 146 -15.45 3.46 -4.60
CA LEU A 146 -15.71 4.22 -5.82
C LEU A 146 -16.01 3.29 -7.00
N ARG A 147 -15.22 2.22 -7.17
CA ARG A 147 -15.47 1.17 -8.17
C ARG A 147 -16.86 0.56 -8.00
N ASP A 148 -17.20 0.18 -6.79
CA ASP A 148 -18.49 -0.47 -6.47
C ASP A 148 -19.68 0.50 -6.63
N ALA A 149 -19.42 1.81 -6.59
CA ALA A 149 -20.36 2.87 -6.94
C ALA A 149 -20.43 3.17 -8.45
N GLY A 150 -19.66 2.47 -9.28
CA GLY A 150 -19.66 2.61 -10.74
C GLY A 150 -18.75 3.69 -11.30
N ALA A 151 -17.78 4.18 -10.51
CA ALA A 151 -16.81 5.15 -11.02
C ALA A 151 -15.82 4.50 -12.01
N SER A 152 -15.46 5.23 -13.05
CA SER A 152 -14.42 4.84 -14.02
C SER A 152 -13.02 4.87 -13.40
N ALA A 153 -12.06 4.18 -14.03
CA ALA A 153 -10.66 4.16 -13.59
C ALA A 153 -10.08 5.57 -13.45
N SER A 154 -10.36 6.45 -14.41
CA SER A 154 -9.91 7.85 -14.38
C SER A 154 -10.51 8.66 -13.23
N GLU A 155 -11.81 8.46 -12.93
CA GLU A 155 -12.46 9.14 -11.80
C GLU A 155 -11.92 8.66 -10.46
N ILE A 156 -11.68 7.34 -10.33
CA ILE A 156 -11.04 6.76 -9.15
C ILE A 156 -9.65 7.34 -8.95
N ALA A 157 -8.80 7.30 -9.97
CA ALA A 157 -7.44 7.83 -9.88
C ALA A 157 -7.42 9.31 -9.47
N LYS A 158 -8.27 10.13 -10.08
CA LYS A 158 -8.40 11.55 -9.73
C LYS A 158 -8.86 11.74 -8.27
N ALA A 159 -9.80 10.94 -7.80
CA ALA A 159 -10.26 10.99 -6.41
C ALA A 159 -9.15 10.60 -5.43
N LEU A 160 -8.36 9.56 -5.75
CA LEU A 160 -7.21 9.15 -4.96
C LEU A 160 -6.13 10.24 -4.91
N ASP A 161 -5.79 10.87 -6.03
CA ASP A 161 -4.82 11.96 -6.08
C ASP A 161 -5.22 13.17 -5.23
N GLN A 162 -6.51 13.43 -5.10
CA GLN A 162 -7.02 14.46 -4.21
C GLN A 162 -6.96 14.05 -2.74
N LYS A 163 -7.31 12.78 -2.44
CA LYS A 163 -7.45 12.28 -1.07
C LYS A 163 -6.15 11.82 -0.42
N LYS A 164 -5.14 11.38 -1.20
CA LYS A 164 -3.87 10.86 -0.65
C LYS A 164 -3.17 11.83 0.31
N LYS A 165 -3.34 13.16 0.11
CA LYS A 165 -2.77 14.21 0.96
C LYS A 165 -3.50 14.38 2.29
N ASP A 166 -4.74 13.91 2.39
CA ASP A 166 -5.53 13.95 3.62
C ASP A 166 -5.28 12.73 4.50
N VAL A 167 -4.72 11.66 3.95
CA VAL A 167 -4.36 10.44 4.70
C VAL A 167 -3.18 10.74 5.63
N ARG A 168 -3.31 10.35 6.89
CA ARG A 168 -2.26 10.50 7.91
C ARG A 168 -1.94 9.14 8.52
N VAL A 169 -0.72 8.68 8.27
CA VAL A 169 -0.16 7.50 8.95
C VAL A 169 0.67 7.99 10.12
N LEU A 170 0.32 7.53 11.30
CA LEU A 170 1.02 7.83 12.55
C LEU A 170 1.41 6.52 13.22
N ALA A 171 2.65 6.38 13.68
CA ALA A 171 3.07 5.18 14.38
C ALA A 171 3.97 5.49 15.59
N LEU A 172 3.78 4.71 16.64
CA LEU A 172 4.68 4.64 17.79
C LEU A 172 5.54 3.40 17.64
N LEU A 173 6.84 3.58 17.54
CA LEU A 173 7.78 2.48 17.31
C LEU A 173 8.64 2.21 18.55
N ASP A 174 9.13 1.00 18.66
CA ASP A 174 10.12 0.64 19.67
C ASP A 174 11.53 1.08 19.27
N THR A 175 11.82 1.11 17.98
CA THR A 175 13.13 1.48 17.44
C THR A 175 13.00 2.03 16.02
N LEU A 176 13.95 2.88 15.63
CA LEU A 176 14.16 3.33 14.24
C LEU A 176 15.19 2.49 13.48
N GLU A 177 15.73 1.46 14.11
CA GLU A 177 16.87 0.69 13.58
C GLU A 177 16.55 0.07 12.21
N TYR A 178 15.35 -0.52 12.06
CA TYR A 178 14.94 -1.12 10.80
C TYR A 178 14.76 -0.09 9.68
N LEU A 179 14.14 1.05 9.97
CA LEU A 179 14.00 2.16 9.02
C LEU A 179 15.36 2.73 8.60
N LYS A 180 16.29 2.85 9.55
CA LYS A 180 17.66 3.32 9.31
C LYS A 180 18.44 2.35 8.43
N ARG A 181 18.44 1.05 8.77
CA ARG A 181 19.13 0.01 8.00
C ARG A 181 18.52 -0.17 6.63
N GLY A 182 17.20 -0.10 6.53
CA GLY A 182 16.50 -0.12 5.27
C GLY A 182 16.70 1.13 4.40
N GLY A 183 17.26 2.21 4.95
CA GLY A 183 17.47 3.47 4.23
C GLY A 183 16.20 4.29 3.97
N ARG A 184 15.06 3.97 4.64
CA ARG A 184 13.78 4.68 4.51
C ARG A 184 13.60 5.78 5.53
N ILE A 185 14.68 6.15 6.25
CA ILE A 185 14.73 7.33 7.11
C ILE A 185 16.08 8.02 6.93
N SER A 186 16.12 9.35 7.00
CA SER A 186 17.37 10.08 6.86
C SER A 186 18.33 9.80 8.02
N LYS A 187 19.63 9.79 7.75
CA LYS A 187 20.68 9.56 8.78
C LYS A 187 20.59 10.57 9.91
N THR A 188 20.22 11.80 9.63
CA THR A 188 20.06 12.88 10.61
C THR A 188 18.85 12.66 11.53
N ALA A 189 17.75 12.16 11.01
CA ALA A 189 16.58 11.83 11.81
C ALA A 189 16.81 10.60 12.71
N ALA A 190 17.67 9.66 12.27
CA ALA A 190 18.02 8.45 13.00
C ALA A 190 19.07 8.66 14.12
N LEU A 191 19.70 9.82 14.23
CA LEU A 191 20.73 10.13 15.26
C LEU A 191 20.22 10.23 16.71
N ALA A 192 19.01 9.82 16.92
CA ALA A 192 18.43 9.69 18.24
C ALA A 192 18.91 8.41 18.93
N GLY A 193 19.98 8.53 19.69
CA GLY A 193 20.65 7.43 20.38
C GLY A 193 19.72 6.42 21.04
N ASN A 194 20.20 5.19 21.15
CA ASN A 194 19.58 4.07 21.88
C ASN A 194 19.49 4.37 23.40
N LEU A 195 18.61 5.30 23.78
CA LEU A 195 18.27 5.53 25.18
C LEU A 195 17.17 4.53 25.53
N LEU A 196 17.41 3.74 26.54
CA LEU A 196 16.45 2.77 27.09
C LEU A 196 15.11 3.46 27.36
N SER A 197 14.02 2.88 26.86
CA SER A 197 12.64 3.38 27.01
C SER A 197 12.25 4.61 26.18
N ILE A 198 13.09 5.06 25.21
CA ILE A 198 12.67 6.09 24.27
C ILE A 198 12.00 5.46 23.08
N LYS A 199 10.74 5.83 22.84
CA LYS A 199 9.93 5.36 21.72
C LYS A 199 9.72 6.50 20.71
N PRO A 200 10.18 6.35 19.46
CA PRO A 200 9.93 7.35 18.43
C PRO A 200 8.48 7.33 17.98
N VAL A 201 7.96 8.53 17.70
CA VAL A 201 6.68 8.72 16.99
C VAL A 201 7.02 9.21 15.60
N ILE A 202 6.48 8.52 14.60
CA ILE A 202 6.69 8.83 13.19
C ILE A 202 5.38 9.12 12.48
N ALA A 203 5.48 9.76 11.31
CA ALA A 203 4.40 9.90 10.34
C ALA A 203 4.93 9.66 8.93
N ILE A 204 4.01 9.41 7.99
CA ILE A 204 4.29 9.57 6.56
C ILE A 204 3.90 11.00 6.19
N VAL A 205 4.85 11.75 5.68
CA VAL A 205 4.71 13.15 5.24
C VAL A 205 5.29 13.27 3.84
N ASP A 206 4.50 13.71 2.88
CA ASP A 206 4.88 13.84 1.47
C ASP A 206 5.55 12.56 0.91
N GLY A 207 5.02 11.41 1.31
CA GLY A 207 5.49 10.10 0.87
C GLY A 207 6.74 9.57 1.58
N GLU A 208 7.29 10.27 2.56
CA GLU A 208 8.49 9.87 3.30
C GLU A 208 8.24 9.67 4.80
N VAL A 209 9.10 8.88 5.44
CA VAL A 209 9.05 8.71 6.90
C VAL A 209 9.63 9.93 7.59
N ALA A 210 8.81 10.63 8.37
CA ALA A 210 9.20 11.74 9.22
C ALA A 210 9.15 11.36 10.70
N VAL A 211 10.17 11.75 11.49
CA VAL A 211 10.14 11.62 12.95
C VAL A 211 9.51 12.86 13.54
N LEU A 212 8.32 12.71 14.12
CA LEU A 212 7.59 13.79 14.78
C LEU A 212 8.14 14.10 16.16
N GLY A 213 8.64 13.07 16.85
CA GLY A 213 9.20 13.24 18.18
C GLY A 213 9.59 11.92 18.84
N LYS A 214 9.92 12.00 20.12
CA LYS A 214 10.35 10.89 20.94
C LYS A 214 9.65 10.95 22.27
N ALA A 215 9.04 9.83 22.65
CA ALA A 215 8.34 9.70 23.92
C ALA A 215 9.11 8.81 24.89
N ARG A 216 9.03 9.09 26.17
CA ARG A 216 9.52 8.17 27.19
C ARG A 216 8.39 7.23 27.60
N GLY A 217 8.47 5.98 27.14
CA GLY A 217 7.48 4.93 27.38
C GLY A 217 6.22 5.06 26.51
N SER A 218 5.46 3.96 26.43
CA SER A 218 4.30 3.84 25.53
C SER A 218 3.18 4.83 25.87
N LYS A 219 2.92 5.11 27.16
CA LYS A 219 1.87 6.06 27.58
C LYS A 219 2.08 7.45 26.99
N ASN A 220 3.30 7.98 27.09
CA ASN A 220 3.63 9.30 26.52
C ASN A 220 3.61 9.26 24.99
N GLY A 221 4.03 8.14 24.37
CA GLY A 221 3.91 7.94 22.94
C GLY A 221 2.47 7.99 22.45
N CYS A 222 1.57 7.28 23.11
CA CYS A 222 0.14 7.34 22.80
C CYS A 222 -0.46 8.75 22.99
N ASN A 223 0.00 9.52 23.98
CA ASN A 223 -0.43 10.91 24.13
C ASN A 223 0.04 11.78 22.96
N MET A 224 1.28 11.61 22.51
CA MET A 224 1.79 12.31 21.31
C MET A 224 0.96 11.96 20.07
N LEU A 225 0.60 10.68 19.84
CA LEU A 225 -0.27 10.30 18.74
C LEU A 225 -1.63 11.03 18.80
N ARG A 226 -2.24 11.11 20.00
CA ARG A 226 -3.50 11.85 20.19
C ARG A 226 -3.36 13.35 19.90
N GLU A 227 -2.24 13.95 20.30
CA GLU A 227 -1.93 15.35 20.00
C GLU A 227 -1.79 15.59 18.49
N GLU A 228 -1.12 14.68 17.77
CA GLU A 228 -1.01 14.78 16.31
C GLU A 228 -2.38 14.64 15.62
N ILE A 229 -3.24 13.72 16.07
CA ILE A 229 -4.62 13.60 15.56
C ILE A 229 -5.41 14.91 15.82
N ALA A 230 -5.26 15.50 17.00
CA ALA A 230 -5.96 16.75 17.34
C ALA A 230 -5.52 17.92 16.44
N LYS A 231 -4.24 17.96 16.01
CA LYS A 231 -3.73 18.96 15.07
C LYS A 231 -4.35 18.86 13.67
N CYS A 232 -4.87 17.69 13.31
CA CYS A 232 -5.51 17.43 12.02
C CYS A 232 -7.01 17.80 11.99
N ASN A 233 -7.53 18.54 12.96
CA ASN A 233 -8.96 18.85 13.11
C ASN A 233 -9.87 17.61 13.29
N GLY A 234 -9.31 16.51 13.79
CA GLY A 234 -10.02 15.27 14.04
C GLY A 234 -9.92 14.25 12.91
N ILE A 235 -10.84 13.30 12.95
CA ILE A 235 -10.88 12.15 12.03
C ILE A 235 -12.14 12.25 11.16
N ASP A 236 -11.99 12.09 9.85
CA ASP A 236 -13.11 11.97 8.93
C ASP A 236 -13.61 10.52 8.91
N PHE A 237 -14.65 10.22 9.71
CA PHE A 237 -15.25 8.90 9.79
C PHE A 237 -16.07 8.51 8.54
N SER A 238 -16.23 9.36 7.55
CA SER A 238 -16.78 8.98 6.26
C SER A 238 -15.76 8.20 5.40
N MET A 239 -14.47 8.34 5.71
CA MET A 239 -13.37 7.60 5.10
C MET A 239 -13.04 6.33 5.89
N PRO A 240 -12.38 5.34 5.27
CA PRO A 240 -11.82 4.21 5.99
C PRO A 240 -10.87 4.66 7.11
N LEU A 241 -10.91 3.97 8.24
CA LEU A 241 -9.96 4.13 9.35
C LEU A 241 -9.31 2.78 9.61
N CYS A 242 -7.99 2.75 9.65
CA CYS A 242 -7.22 1.54 9.94
C CYS A 242 -6.45 1.70 11.25
N LEU A 243 -6.42 0.64 12.05
CA LEU A 243 -5.58 0.49 13.22
C LEU A 243 -4.77 -0.80 13.04
N GLY A 244 -3.50 -0.74 13.36
CA GLY A 244 -2.61 -1.89 13.23
C GLY A 244 -1.55 -1.92 14.32
N TYR A 245 -0.98 -3.08 14.50
CA TYR A 245 0.20 -3.32 15.33
C TYR A 245 1.16 -4.24 14.57
N THR A 246 2.41 -4.27 14.99
CA THR A 246 3.44 -5.12 14.41
C THR A 246 4.01 -6.04 15.50
N GLY A 247 4.35 -7.27 15.13
CA GLY A 247 4.85 -8.30 16.03
C GLY A 247 4.01 -9.57 16.02
N LEU A 248 4.33 -10.50 16.92
CA LEU A 248 3.53 -11.69 17.15
C LEU A 248 2.35 -11.35 18.06
N GLU A 249 1.20 -12.03 17.87
CA GLU A 249 -0.04 -11.77 18.59
C GLU A 249 0.08 -11.88 20.12
N ASP A 250 1.02 -12.69 20.60
CA ASP A 250 1.26 -12.98 22.03
C ASP A 250 2.40 -12.14 22.66
N SER A 251 2.86 -11.07 22.02
CA SER A 251 4.01 -10.26 22.45
C SER A 251 3.63 -8.95 23.17
#